data_fa937de4c8972f549ef1c3645b096699
#
_entry.id   fa937de4c8972f549ef1c3645b096699
#
_cell.length_a   1.000
_cell.length_b   1.000
_cell.length_c   1.000
_cell.angle_alpha   90.00
_cell.angle_beta   90.00
_cell.angle_gamma   90.00
#
_symmetry.space_group_name_H-M   'P 1'
#
loop_
_entity.id
_entity.type
_entity.pdbx_description
1 polymer ?
#
loop_
_entity_poly.entity_id
_entity_poly.type
_entity_poly.pdbx_seq_one_letter_code
_entity_poly.pdbx_strand_id
1 'polypeptide(L)'
;MRLFDSSALNPGVARREVLGWAMYDFANSGYTTVVLTAVFSAYFVGGLAEGAPWATLAWTAALSLSYLIVMLTIPVIGAHADAKGAKKRALAWSTLACVVATAALAATPALTGSSAIWAALGLVVLSNVFYSYGESLCAAFLPELARPQAMGRVSGWG
;
A
#
# COMPACT_ATOMS: atom_id res chain seq x y z
N MET A 1 17.30 -25.25 -8.43
CA MET A 1 16.87 -24.45 -7.28
C MET A 1 15.34 -24.42 -7.30
N ARG A 2 14.64 -24.99 -6.31
CA ARG A 2 13.16 -25.00 -6.31
C ARG A 2 12.69 -23.64 -5.77
N LEU A 3 11.98 -22.88 -6.58
CA LEU A 3 11.27 -21.68 -6.09
C LEU A 3 10.43 -22.10 -4.87
N PHE A 4 10.50 -21.36 -3.77
CA PHE A 4 9.80 -21.63 -2.52
C PHE A 4 10.13 -22.99 -1.88
N ASP A 5 11.35 -23.11 -1.32
CA ASP A 5 11.79 -24.30 -0.61
C ASP A 5 10.89 -24.55 0.63
N SER A 6 10.22 -25.71 0.64
CA SER A 6 9.30 -26.09 1.71
C SER A 6 9.97 -26.26 3.08
N SER A 7 11.30 -26.44 3.13
CA SER A 7 12.04 -26.52 4.40
C SER A 7 12.06 -25.19 5.17
N ALA A 8 11.83 -24.06 4.48
CA ALA A 8 11.77 -22.72 5.05
C ALA A 8 10.39 -22.36 5.58
N LEU A 9 9.36 -23.12 5.22
CA LEU A 9 7.97 -22.81 5.53
C LEU A 9 7.52 -23.47 6.83
N ASN A 10 6.52 -22.84 7.47
CA ASN A 10 5.87 -23.45 8.62
C ASN A 10 5.12 -24.73 8.23
N PRO A 11 4.94 -25.68 9.16
CA PRO A 11 4.18 -26.90 8.90
C PRO A 11 2.75 -26.57 8.44
N GLY A 12 2.33 -27.20 7.32
CA GLY A 12 0.98 -27.00 6.75
C GLY A 12 0.85 -25.85 5.76
N VAL A 13 1.85 -24.98 5.62
CA VAL A 13 1.83 -23.89 4.64
C VAL A 13 2.05 -24.42 3.22
N ALA A 14 1.09 -24.15 2.34
CA ALA A 14 1.17 -24.52 0.94
C ALA A 14 1.99 -23.49 0.14
N ARG A 15 2.78 -23.96 -0.84
CA ARG A 15 3.55 -23.08 -1.72
C ARG A 15 2.71 -22.03 -2.45
N ARG A 16 1.45 -22.36 -2.77
CA ARG A 16 0.48 -21.42 -3.39
C ARG A 16 0.17 -20.22 -2.49
N GLU A 17 0.23 -20.38 -1.16
CA GLU A 17 -0.01 -19.30 -0.21
C GLU A 17 1.16 -18.33 -0.21
N VAL A 18 2.40 -18.86 -0.26
CA VAL A 18 3.61 -18.06 -0.40
C VAL A 18 3.64 -17.34 -1.74
N LEU A 19 3.26 -18.03 -2.82
CA LEU A 19 3.15 -17.39 -4.14
C LEU A 19 2.12 -16.25 -4.13
N GLY A 20 0.94 -16.49 -3.53
CA GLY A 20 -0.10 -15.46 -3.42
C GLY A 20 0.37 -14.23 -2.61
N TRP A 21 1.11 -14.46 -1.52
CA TRP A 21 1.71 -13.42 -0.71
C TRP A 21 2.76 -12.63 -1.49
N ALA A 22 3.70 -13.30 -2.16
CA ALA A 22 4.74 -12.66 -2.97
C ALA A 22 4.16 -11.89 -4.17
N MET A 23 3.14 -12.44 -4.83
CA MET A 23 2.45 -11.76 -5.94
C MET A 23 1.67 -10.52 -5.49
N TYR A 24 1.12 -10.54 -4.27
CA TYR A 24 0.50 -9.36 -3.69
C TYR A 24 1.53 -8.25 -3.45
N ASP A 25 2.66 -8.59 -2.86
CA ASP A 25 3.76 -7.65 -2.59
C ASP A 25 4.31 -7.05 -3.89
N PHE A 26 4.55 -7.90 -4.89
CA PHE A 26 4.96 -7.45 -6.23
C PHE A 26 3.94 -6.50 -6.88
N ALA A 27 2.64 -6.82 -6.81
CA ALA A 27 1.60 -5.97 -7.38
C ALA A 27 1.52 -4.60 -6.69
N ASN A 28 1.76 -4.57 -5.38
CA ASN A 28 1.77 -3.35 -4.58
C ASN A 28 2.90 -2.37 -4.98
N SER A 29 4.04 -2.89 -5.43
CA SER A 29 5.17 -2.05 -5.91
C SER A 29 4.78 -1.12 -7.06
N GLY A 30 3.78 -1.52 -7.86
CA GLY A 30 3.25 -0.69 -8.94
C GLY A 30 2.61 0.62 -8.45
N TYR A 31 1.92 0.58 -7.30
CA TYR A 31 1.32 1.79 -6.71
C TYR A 31 2.39 2.83 -6.34
N THR A 32 3.44 2.41 -5.66
CA THR A 32 4.54 3.30 -5.24
C THR A 32 5.18 3.97 -6.44
N THR A 33 5.46 3.19 -7.50
CA THR A 33 6.10 3.71 -8.70
C THR A 33 5.18 4.64 -9.48
N VAL A 34 3.95 4.23 -9.76
CA VAL A 34 3.04 4.96 -10.64
C VAL A 34 2.41 6.16 -9.93
N VAL A 35 1.90 5.97 -8.71
CA VAL A 35 1.16 7.03 -8.02
C VAL A 35 2.11 7.93 -7.24
N LEU A 36 2.93 7.38 -6.35
CA LEU A 36 3.68 8.19 -5.40
C LEU A 36 4.89 8.88 -6.01
N THR A 37 5.63 8.21 -6.91
CA THR A 37 6.93 8.72 -7.34
C THR A 37 7.02 9.22 -8.77
N ALA A 38 6.44 8.53 -9.76
CA ALA A 38 6.75 8.84 -11.15
C ALA A 38 5.62 9.54 -11.90
N VAL A 39 4.43 8.94 -12.00
CA VAL A 39 3.42 9.41 -12.94
C VAL A 39 2.50 10.45 -12.31
N PHE A 40 1.78 10.07 -11.24
CA PHE A 40 0.78 10.97 -10.68
C PHE A 40 1.39 12.15 -9.91
N SER A 41 2.53 11.96 -9.25
CA SER A 41 3.26 13.07 -8.61
C SER A 41 3.72 14.12 -9.63
N ALA A 42 4.26 13.69 -10.76
CA ALA A 42 4.66 14.60 -11.84
C ALA A 42 3.44 15.30 -12.47
N TYR A 43 2.35 14.57 -12.68
CA TYR A 43 1.08 15.13 -13.16
C TYR A 43 0.49 16.14 -12.17
N PHE A 44 0.52 15.87 -10.87
CA PHE A 44 0.06 16.81 -9.86
C PHE A 44 0.87 18.11 -9.89
N VAL A 45 2.19 18.01 -9.86
CA VAL A 45 3.08 19.21 -9.79
C VAL A 45 3.06 19.97 -11.11
N GLY A 46 3.24 19.30 -12.24
CA GLY A 46 3.37 19.96 -13.55
C GLY A 46 2.04 20.24 -14.24
N GLY A 47 1.04 19.39 -14.05
CA GLY A 47 -0.26 19.49 -14.70
C GLY A 47 -1.30 20.20 -13.83
N LEU A 48 -1.72 19.59 -12.72
CA LEU A 48 -2.80 20.17 -11.89
C LEU A 48 -2.41 21.47 -11.17
N ALA A 49 -1.18 21.54 -10.67
CA ALA A 49 -0.67 22.72 -9.98
C ALA A 49 0.13 23.67 -10.88
N GLU A 50 0.21 23.40 -12.19
CA GLU A 50 0.84 24.23 -13.21
C GLU A 50 2.26 24.69 -12.85
N GLY A 51 3.03 23.85 -12.15
CA GLY A 51 4.38 24.16 -11.70
C GLY A 51 4.47 25.21 -10.58
N ALA A 52 3.37 25.46 -9.86
CA ALA A 52 3.36 26.44 -8.78
C ALA A 52 4.42 26.14 -7.71
N PRO A 53 5.09 27.15 -7.12
CA PRO A 53 6.17 26.94 -6.15
C PRO A 53 5.75 26.13 -4.89
N TRP A 54 4.47 26.15 -4.54
CA TRP A 54 3.91 25.41 -3.41
C TRP A 54 3.57 23.94 -3.73
N ALA A 55 3.53 23.56 -5.01
CA ALA A 55 3.01 22.26 -5.43
C ALA A 55 3.75 21.07 -4.81
N THR A 56 5.07 21.10 -4.84
CA THR A 56 5.91 20.05 -4.22
C THR A 56 5.71 19.98 -2.71
N LEU A 57 5.58 21.14 -2.05
CA LEU A 57 5.32 21.19 -0.61
C LEU A 57 3.95 20.59 -0.28
N ALA A 58 2.90 20.93 -1.04
CA ALA A 58 1.57 20.39 -0.84
C ALA A 58 1.53 18.87 -1.04
N TRP A 59 2.22 18.37 -2.08
CA TRP A 59 2.38 16.94 -2.31
C TRP A 59 3.05 16.22 -1.14
N THR A 60 4.20 16.73 -0.70
CA THR A 60 4.94 16.16 0.42
C THR A 60 4.16 16.23 1.73
N ALA A 61 3.44 17.32 1.96
CA ALA A 61 2.58 17.47 3.13
C ALA A 61 1.42 16.46 3.12
N ALA A 62 0.82 16.20 1.97
CA ALA A 62 -0.23 15.18 1.82
C ALA A 62 0.31 13.77 2.13
N LEU A 63 1.47 13.42 1.62
CA LEU A 63 2.12 12.13 1.94
C LEU A 63 2.48 12.05 3.43
N SER A 64 3.03 13.10 4.01
CA SER A 64 3.37 13.15 5.44
C SER A 64 2.13 12.99 6.32
N LEU A 65 1.01 13.61 5.93
CA LEU A 65 -0.27 13.45 6.62
C LEU A 65 -0.75 12.00 6.56
N SER A 66 -0.67 11.34 5.40
CA SER A 66 -1.07 9.94 5.27
C SER A 66 -0.23 9.02 6.14
N TYR A 67 1.10 9.21 6.19
CA TYR A 67 1.98 8.43 7.06
C TYR A 67 1.72 8.68 8.54
N LEU A 68 1.40 9.93 8.92
CA LEU A 68 1.01 10.25 10.31
C LEU A 68 -0.27 9.50 10.69
N ILE A 69 -1.28 9.49 9.83
CA ILE A 69 -2.52 8.74 10.05
C ILE A 69 -2.21 7.25 10.24
N VAL A 70 -1.41 6.67 9.36
CA VAL A 70 -1.01 5.26 9.43
C VAL A 70 -0.27 4.97 10.74
N MET A 71 0.71 5.77 11.10
CA MET A 71 1.49 5.61 12.32
C MET A 71 0.61 5.55 13.57
N LEU A 72 -0.43 6.38 13.64
CA LEU A 72 -1.34 6.45 14.77
C LEU A 72 -2.37 5.32 14.80
N THR A 73 -2.75 4.79 13.64
CA THR A 73 -3.90 3.88 13.52
C THR A 73 -3.53 2.43 13.28
N ILE A 74 -2.40 2.15 12.62
CA ILE A 74 -2.01 0.78 12.25
C ILE A 74 -1.81 -0.15 13.46
N PRO A 75 -1.28 0.28 14.62
CA PRO A 75 -1.17 -0.60 15.78
C PRO A 75 -2.53 -1.11 16.26
N VAL A 76 -3.55 -0.24 16.23
CA VAL A 76 -4.92 -0.60 16.65
C VAL A 76 -5.57 -1.53 15.63
N ILE A 77 -5.42 -1.23 14.33
CA ILE A 77 -5.96 -2.04 13.23
C ILE A 77 -5.31 -3.43 13.22
N GLY A 78 -3.98 -3.48 13.37
CA GLY A 78 -3.22 -4.73 13.42
C GLY A 78 -3.64 -5.60 14.60
N ALA A 79 -3.65 -5.05 15.82
CA ALA A 79 -4.06 -5.76 17.01
C ALA A 79 -5.50 -6.30 16.90
N HIS A 80 -6.41 -5.51 16.32
CA HIS A 80 -7.79 -5.93 16.12
C HIS A 80 -7.92 -7.05 15.08
N ALA A 81 -7.18 -6.96 13.98
CA ALA A 81 -7.13 -7.97 12.94
C ALA A 81 -6.56 -9.30 13.46
N ASP A 82 -5.53 -9.23 14.32
CA ASP A 82 -4.92 -10.39 14.97
C ASP A 82 -5.89 -11.04 15.97
N ALA A 83 -6.46 -10.25 16.86
CA ALA A 83 -7.37 -10.74 17.90
C ALA A 83 -8.62 -11.44 17.33
N LYS A 84 -9.10 -11.01 16.18
CA LYS A 84 -10.27 -11.58 15.50
C LYS A 84 -9.94 -12.62 14.43
N GLY A 85 -8.66 -12.91 14.17
CA GLY A 85 -8.24 -13.76 13.05
C GLY A 85 -8.70 -13.22 11.69
N ALA A 86 -8.86 -11.90 11.57
CA ALA A 86 -9.48 -11.25 10.42
C ALA A 86 -8.47 -10.58 9.47
N LYS A 87 -7.17 -10.91 9.56
CA LYS A 87 -6.10 -10.31 8.73
C LYS A 87 -6.41 -10.32 7.24
N LYS A 88 -6.85 -11.47 6.70
CA LYS A 88 -7.19 -11.59 5.26
C LYS A 88 -8.34 -10.65 4.86
N ARG A 89 -9.33 -10.49 5.72
CA ARG A 89 -10.46 -9.57 5.46
C ARG A 89 -10.01 -8.12 5.55
N ALA A 90 -9.20 -7.77 6.55
CA ALA A 90 -8.63 -6.43 6.70
C ALA A 90 -7.76 -6.08 5.48
N LEU A 91 -6.90 -7.01 5.04
CA LEU A 91 -6.09 -6.86 3.82
C LEU A 91 -6.97 -6.63 2.59
N ALA A 92 -8.02 -7.44 2.39
CA ALA A 92 -8.92 -7.31 1.25
C ALA A 92 -9.65 -5.96 1.24
N TRP A 93 -10.12 -5.48 2.38
CA TRP A 93 -10.77 -4.17 2.49
C TRP A 93 -9.80 -3.02 2.25
N SER A 94 -8.58 -3.09 2.79
CA SER A 94 -7.54 -2.08 2.55
C SER A 94 -7.18 -2.02 1.06
N THR A 95 -7.00 -3.19 0.42
CA THR A 95 -6.72 -3.25 -1.02
C THR A 95 -7.86 -2.66 -1.84
N LEU A 96 -9.11 -3.05 -1.55
CA LEU A 96 -10.28 -2.53 -2.28
C LEU A 96 -10.38 -1.00 -2.12
N ALA A 97 -10.22 -0.48 -0.91
CA ALA A 97 -10.27 0.96 -0.65
C ALA A 97 -9.13 1.71 -1.35
N CYS A 98 -7.91 1.15 -1.36
CA CYS A 98 -6.78 1.69 -2.11
C CYS A 98 -7.09 1.73 -3.62
N VAL A 99 -7.59 0.64 -4.20
CA VAL A 99 -7.92 0.56 -5.63
C VAL A 99 -9.01 1.57 -5.99
N VAL A 100 -10.07 1.68 -5.19
CA VAL A 100 -11.16 2.64 -5.44
C VAL A 100 -10.66 4.08 -5.35
N ALA A 101 -9.89 4.42 -4.32
CA ALA A 101 -9.33 5.76 -4.17
C ALA A 101 -8.34 6.10 -5.31
N THR A 102 -7.51 5.14 -5.72
CA THR A 102 -6.57 5.30 -6.84
C THR A 102 -7.33 5.45 -8.17
N ALA A 103 -8.37 4.66 -8.40
CA ALA A 103 -9.19 4.80 -9.61
C ALA A 103 -9.90 6.16 -9.64
N ALA A 104 -10.33 6.68 -8.50
CA ALA A 104 -10.94 8.00 -8.40
C ALA A 104 -9.97 9.14 -8.77
N LEU A 105 -8.65 8.95 -8.65
CA LEU A 105 -7.66 9.92 -9.13
C LEU A 105 -7.79 10.16 -10.65
N ALA A 106 -8.22 9.16 -11.43
CA ALA A 106 -8.46 9.32 -12.85
C ALA A 106 -9.61 10.30 -13.18
N ALA A 107 -10.46 10.62 -12.22
CA ALA A 107 -11.53 11.60 -12.38
C ALA A 107 -11.07 13.04 -12.08
N THR A 108 -9.89 13.25 -11.52
CA THR A 108 -9.39 14.60 -11.18
C THR A 108 -9.24 15.53 -12.38
N PRO A 109 -8.90 15.08 -13.61
CA PRO A 109 -8.87 15.94 -14.79
C PRO A 109 -10.24 16.51 -15.22
N ALA A 110 -11.33 15.87 -14.78
CA ALA A 110 -12.69 16.39 -15.06
C ALA A 110 -13.09 17.55 -14.13
N LEU A 111 -12.33 17.78 -13.07
CA LEU A 111 -12.49 18.91 -12.17
C LEU A 111 -11.63 20.08 -12.63
N THR A 112 -12.01 21.29 -12.26
CA THR A 112 -11.30 22.52 -12.65
C THR A 112 -10.86 23.33 -11.44
N GLY A 113 -9.75 24.07 -11.59
CA GLY A 113 -9.26 25.00 -10.58
C GLY A 113 -8.89 24.32 -9.26
N SER A 114 -9.15 24.97 -8.15
CA SER A 114 -8.78 24.52 -6.81
C SER A 114 -9.47 23.20 -6.40
N SER A 115 -10.64 22.90 -6.92
CA SER A 115 -11.34 21.65 -6.61
C SER A 115 -10.59 20.41 -7.10
N ALA A 116 -9.94 20.48 -8.26
CA ALA A 116 -9.09 19.41 -8.77
C ALA A 116 -7.89 19.15 -7.85
N ILE A 117 -7.25 20.21 -7.38
CA ILE A 117 -6.09 20.15 -6.48
C ILE A 117 -6.47 19.47 -5.15
N TRP A 118 -7.54 19.97 -4.50
CA TRP A 118 -7.97 19.41 -3.21
C TRP A 118 -8.47 17.98 -3.32
N ALA A 119 -9.18 17.65 -4.41
CA ALA A 119 -9.61 16.28 -4.68
C ALA A 119 -8.40 15.35 -4.89
N ALA A 120 -7.41 15.77 -5.68
CA ALA A 120 -6.19 14.99 -5.90
C ALA A 120 -5.43 14.74 -4.59
N LEU A 121 -5.18 15.78 -3.79
CA LEU A 121 -4.49 15.65 -2.51
C LEU A 121 -5.26 14.74 -1.53
N GLY A 122 -6.57 14.94 -1.40
CA GLY A 122 -7.42 14.12 -0.54
C GLY A 122 -7.44 12.64 -0.95
N LEU A 123 -7.56 12.37 -2.25
CA LEU A 123 -7.54 11.00 -2.79
C LEU A 123 -6.16 10.34 -2.66
N VAL A 124 -5.07 11.10 -2.82
CA VAL A 124 -3.71 10.59 -2.59
C VAL A 124 -3.53 10.23 -1.11
N VAL A 125 -3.94 11.10 -0.19
CA VAL A 125 -3.90 10.76 1.25
C VAL A 125 -4.67 9.50 1.53
N LEU A 126 -5.90 9.39 1.03
CA LEU A 126 -6.77 8.25 1.26
C LEU A 126 -6.18 6.95 0.67
N SER A 127 -5.75 6.99 -0.60
CA SER A 127 -5.17 5.82 -1.27
C SER A 127 -3.87 5.38 -0.59
N ASN A 128 -3.00 6.31 -0.18
CA ASN A 128 -1.74 5.99 0.49
C ASN A 128 -1.94 5.44 1.91
N VAL A 129 -2.94 5.90 2.64
CA VAL A 129 -3.32 5.31 3.94
C VAL A 129 -3.70 3.84 3.76
N PHE A 130 -4.61 3.53 2.83
CA PHE A 130 -5.05 2.16 2.59
C PHE A 130 -3.97 1.28 1.96
N TYR A 131 -3.12 1.84 1.11
CA TYR A 131 -1.92 1.18 0.60
C TYR A 131 -1.02 0.75 1.77
N SER A 132 -0.68 1.66 2.67
CA SER A 132 0.19 1.41 3.82
C SER A 132 -0.41 0.40 4.81
N TYR A 133 -1.73 0.38 4.97
CA TYR A 133 -2.41 -0.68 5.72
C TYR A 133 -2.23 -2.04 5.05
N GLY A 134 -2.40 -2.11 3.73
CA GLY A 134 -2.17 -3.32 2.94
C GLY A 134 -0.75 -3.84 3.10
N GLU A 135 0.25 -2.99 2.96
CA GLU A 135 1.68 -3.32 3.17
C GLU A 135 1.93 -3.90 4.57
N SER A 136 1.47 -3.19 5.59
CA SER A 136 1.68 -3.60 6.99
C SER A 136 0.99 -4.93 7.30
N LEU A 137 -0.24 -5.12 6.81
CA LEU A 137 -0.98 -6.38 6.98
C LEU A 137 -0.36 -7.52 6.17
N CYS A 138 0.14 -7.24 4.97
CA CYS A 138 0.87 -8.23 4.16
C CYS A 138 2.14 -8.69 4.86
N ALA A 139 2.93 -7.76 5.38
CA ALA A 139 4.12 -8.08 6.17
C ALA A 139 3.81 -8.92 7.42
N ALA A 140 2.65 -8.68 8.05
CA ALA A 140 2.20 -9.44 9.24
C ALA A 140 1.87 -10.92 8.96
N PHE A 141 1.79 -11.36 7.69
CA PHE A 141 1.67 -12.78 7.34
C PHE A 141 3.02 -13.51 7.32
N LEU A 142 4.14 -12.80 7.22
CA LEU A 142 5.46 -13.44 7.10
C LEU A 142 5.76 -14.44 8.24
N PRO A 143 5.50 -14.13 9.53
CA PRO A 143 5.70 -15.10 10.61
C PRO A 143 4.76 -16.31 10.55
N GLU A 144 3.62 -16.21 9.89
CA GLU A 144 2.69 -17.32 9.69
C GLU A 144 3.15 -18.26 8.56
N LEU A 145 3.84 -17.70 7.54
CA LEU A 145 4.32 -18.42 6.38
C LEU A 145 5.69 -19.06 6.62
N ALA A 146 6.60 -18.36 7.28
CA ALA A 146 8.02 -18.72 7.40
C ALA A 146 8.39 -19.23 8.79
N ARG A 147 9.31 -20.21 8.83
CA ARG A 147 9.97 -20.59 10.08
C ARG A 147 10.86 -19.45 10.58
N PRO A 148 11.00 -19.24 11.92
CA PRO A 148 11.79 -18.15 12.48
C PRO A 148 13.21 -18.05 11.89
N GLN A 149 13.88 -19.21 11.68
CA GLN A 149 15.24 -19.27 11.15
C GLN A 149 15.33 -18.98 9.64
N ALA A 150 14.20 -18.97 8.94
CA ALA A 150 14.13 -18.79 7.49
C ALA A 150 13.39 -17.50 7.07
N MET A 151 12.97 -16.67 8.02
CA MET A 151 12.18 -15.45 7.73
C MET A 151 12.87 -14.54 6.71
N GLY A 152 14.18 -14.28 6.87
CA GLY A 152 14.91 -13.43 5.92
C GLY A 152 14.97 -13.99 4.51
N ARG A 153 15.04 -15.35 4.39
CA ARG A 153 15.02 -16.01 3.09
C ARG A 153 13.65 -15.95 2.43
N VAL A 154 12.59 -16.14 3.21
CA VAL A 154 11.20 -16.08 2.70
C VAL A 154 10.82 -14.63 2.36
N SER A 155 11.22 -13.66 3.16
CA SER A 155 11.03 -12.23 2.87
C SER A 155 11.66 -11.81 1.54
N GLY A 156 12.79 -12.40 1.16
CA GLY A 156 13.44 -12.13 -0.12
C GLY A 156 12.76 -12.78 -1.35
N TRP A 157 11.63 -13.47 -1.17
CA TRP A 157 10.81 -14.02 -2.26
C TRP A 157 9.65 -13.11 -2.67
N GLY A 158 9.26 -12.13 -1.86
CA GLY A 158 8.33 -11.04 -2.16
C GLY A 158 9.06 -9.80 -2.62
#